data_151ec7c58df4ccdc91ff5e7a96932c18
#
_entry.id   151ec7c58df4ccdc91ff5e7a96932c18
#
_cell.length_a   1.000
_cell.length_b   1.000
_cell.length_c   1.000
_cell.angle_alpha   90.00
_cell.angle_beta   90.00
_cell.angle_gamma   90.00
#
_symmetry.space_group_name_H-M   'P 1'
#
loop_
_entity.id
_entity.type
_entity.pdbx_description
1 polymer ?
#
loop_
_entity_poly.entity_id
_entity_poly.type
_entity_poly.pdbx_seq_one_letter_code
_entity_poly.pdbx_strand_id
1 'polypeptide(L)'
;MKKDTRYLVSVALMAAIVILLANTPLGMIQLPIIKATTVHIPVIIGAILLGPSAGAILGAIFGICSLISNTTAPTLLSFAFSPFLSTTGLVGVVKAIWISVGCRIMIGVISGWLWILFRKLKANSYLSLIITGFVGSMVNTIFVMGSIYLLFAGQYAAAKDVARTAVFGLIMGTVT
;
A
#
# COMPACT_ATOMS: atom_id res chain seq x y z
N MET A 1 16.88 12.69 25.08
CA MET A 1 17.82 12.22 24.03
C MET A 1 17.82 10.71 23.84
N LYS A 2 17.95 9.85 24.86
CA LYS A 2 18.04 8.37 24.63
C LYS A 2 16.79 7.68 24.05
N LYS A 3 15.56 8.19 24.29
CA LYS A 3 14.33 7.62 23.73
C LYS A 3 14.21 7.92 22.24
N ASP A 4 14.57 9.12 21.81
CA ASP A 4 14.48 9.55 20.41
C ASP A 4 15.43 8.77 19.50
N THR A 5 16.65 8.49 19.97
CA THR A 5 17.66 7.73 19.22
C THR A 5 17.21 6.27 19.02
N ARG A 6 16.65 5.62 20.04
CA ARG A 6 16.14 4.24 19.93
C ARG A 6 14.98 4.15 18.95
N TYR A 7 14.08 5.12 18.99
CA TYR A 7 12.96 5.21 18.06
C TYR A 7 13.46 5.36 16.63
N LEU A 8 14.38 6.30 16.37
CA LEU A 8 14.97 6.51 15.05
C LEU A 8 15.65 5.27 14.50
N VAL A 9 16.45 4.60 15.33
CA VAL A 9 17.13 3.33 14.94
C VAL A 9 16.10 2.25 14.60
N SER A 10 15.04 2.11 15.39
CA SER A 10 14.00 1.12 15.13
C SER A 10 13.24 1.41 13.84
N VAL A 11 12.90 2.68 13.58
CA VAL A 11 12.26 3.08 12.32
C VAL A 11 13.20 2.84 11.15
N ALA A 12 14.49 3.17 11.27
CA ALA A 12 15.49 2.95 10.21
C ALA A 12 15.67 1.45 9.90
N LEU A 13 15.68 0.59 10.93
CA LEU A 13 15.78 -0.85 10.77
C LEU A 13 14.55 -1.40 10.02
N MET A 14 13.34 -0.99 10.42
CA MET A 14 12.11 -1.40 9.75
C MET A 14 12.06 -0.86 8.31
N ALA A 15 12.53 0.37 8.07
CA ALA A 15 12.66 0.94 6.74
C ALA A 15 13.60 0.12 5.85
N ALA A 16 14.74 -0.32 6.38
CA ALA A 16 15.67 -1.19 5.67
C ALA A 16 14.99 -2.53 5.27
N ILE A 17 14.21 -3.14 6.19
CA ILE A 17 13.45 -4.36 5.89
C ILE A 17 12.42 -4.10 4.78
N VAL A 18 11.69 -2.99 4.83
CA VAL A 18 10.73 -2.59 3.79
C VAL A 18 11.41 -2.43 2.43
N ILE A 19 12.55 -1.75 2.39
CA ILE A 19 13.33 -1.52 1.16
C ILE A 19 13.88 -2.84 0.61
N LEU A 20 14.47 -3.68 1.46
CA LEU A 20 14.97 -4.99 1.06
C LEU A 20 13.85 -5.85 0.47
N LEU A 21 12.73 -5.94 1.18
CA LEU A 21 11.59 -6.74 0.73
C LEU A 21 11.03 -6.20 -0.59
N ALA A 22 10.89 -4.87 -0.73
CA ALA A 22 10.38 -4.23 -1.93
C ALA A 22 11.25 -4.49 -3.18
N ASN A 23 12.55 -4.74 -3.00
CA ASN A 23 13.48 -5.02 -4.09
C ASN A 23 13.69 -6.53 -4.34
N THR A 24 12.96 -7.39 -3.62
CA THR A 24 13.02 -8.85 -3.83
C THR A 24 11.73 -9.35 -4.51
N PRO A 25 11.80 -10.47 -5.25
CA PRO A 25 10.61 -11.11 -5.82
C PRO A 25 9.56 -11.51 -4.77
N LEU A 26 9.99 -11.74 -3.52
CA LEU A 26 9.10 -12.07 -2.40
C LEU A 26 8.23 -10.89 -1.95
N GLY A 27 8.74 -9.67 -2.09
CA GLY A 27 8.01 -8.46 -1.68
C GLY A 27 7.06 -7.93 -2.74
N MET A 28 7.42 -8.08 -4.01
CA MET A 28 6.62 -7.63 -5.16
C MET A 28 6.53 -8.74 -6.20
N ILE A 29 5.58 -9.64 -6.03
CA ILE A 29 5.32 -10.75 -6.95
C ILE A 29 4.67 -10.18 -8.21
N GLN A 30 5.35 -10.31 -9.34
CA GLN A 30 4.85 -9.84 -10.63
C GLN A 30 3.81 -10.81 -11.18
N LEU A 31 2.56 -10.41 -11.18
CA LEU A 31 1.48 -11.09 -11.89
C LEU A 31 1.25 -10.38 -13.25
N PRO A 32 0.67 -11.07 -14.24
CA PRO A 32 0.50 -10.48 -15.58
C PRO A 32 -0.31 -9.16 -15.59
N ILE A 33 -1.25 -9.01 -14.68
CA ILE A 33 -2.18 -7.86 -14.63
C ILE A 33 -1.73 -6.86 -13.57
N ILE A 34 -1.36 -7.32 -12.37
CA ILE A 34 -1.02 -6.48 -11.22
C ILE A 34 0.14 -7.10 -10.43
N LYS A 35 0.84 -6.29 -9.64
CA LYS A 35 1.83 -6.79 -8.67
C LYS A 35 1.16 -7.08 -7.34
N ALA A 36 1.19 -8.35 -6.90
CA ALA A 36 0.85 -8.69 -5.53
C ALA A 36 1.99 -8.26 -4.61
N THR A 37 1.67 -7.61 -3.50
CA THR A 37 2.69 -7.05 -2.59
C THR A 37 2.56 -7.63 -1.20
N THR A 38 3.66 -8.15 -0.64
CA THR A 38 3.77 -8.58 0.76
C THR A 38 4.45 -7.52 1.63
N VAL A 39 4.96 -6.46 1.03
CA VAL A 39 5.69 -5.36 1.69
C VAL A 39 4.81 -4.60 2.71
N HIS A 40 3.48 -4.67 2.60
CA HIS A 40 2.58 -4.09 3.59
C HIS A 40 2.69 -4.76 4.97
N ILE A 41 3.13 -6.02 5.04
CA ILE A 41 3.28 -6.76 6.32
C ILE A 41 4.27 -6.06 7.26
N PRO A 42 5.55 -5.79 6.90
CA PRO A 42 6.46 -5.07 7.78
C PRO A 42 6.01 -3.63 8.06
N VAL A 43 5.24 -2.98 7.17
CA VAL A 43 4.65 -1.66 7.44
C VAL A 43 3.64 -1.73 8.58
N ILE A 44 2.75 -2.74 8.57
CA ILE A 44 1.77 -2.97 9.64
C ILE A 44 2.47 -3.30 10.95
N ILE A 45 3.46 -4.19 10.93
CA ILE A 45 4.25 -4.56 12.11
C ILE A 45 4.94 -3.31 12.69
N GLY A 46 5.58 -2.51 11.86
CA GLY A 46 6.22 -1.26 12.28
C GLY A 46 5.22 -0.25 12.87
N ALA A 47 4.03 -0.16 12.30
CA ALA A 47 2.95 0.69 12.84
C ALA A 47 2.45 0.22 14.22
N ILE A 48 2.38 -1.09 14.44
CA ILE A 48 1.98 -1.69 15.73
C ILE A 48 3.05 -1.44 16.80
N LEU A 49 4.33 -1.64 16.46
CA LEU A 49 5.44 -1.56 17.41
C LEU A 49 5.85 -0.12 17.74
N LEU A 50 5.85 0.76 16.74
CA LEU A 50 6.44 2.10 16.84
C LEU A 50 5.37 3.21 16.74
N GLY A 51 4.13 2.86 16.43
CA GLY A 51 3.00 3.77 16.38
C GLY A 51 2.68 4.30 14.97
N PRO A 52 1.57 5.09 14.86
CA PRO A 52 1.04 5.55 13.57
C PRO A 52 2.00 6.43 12.77
N SER A 53 2.82 7.25 13.44
CA SER A 53 3.83 8.10 12.79
C SER A 53 4.92 7.30 12.10
N ALA A 54 5.43 6.26 12.76
CA ALA A 54 6.36 5.31 12.14
C ALA A 54 5.67 4.57 10.99
N GLY A 55 4.43 4.11 11.17
CA GLY A 55 3.63 3.49 10.13
C GLY A 55 3.47 4.37 8.89
N ALA A 56 3.25 5.68 9.08
CA ALA A 56 3.17 6.64 7.99
C ALA A 56 4.50 6.75 7.21
N ILE A 57 5.62 6.84 7.93
CA ILE A 57 6.97 6.90 7.32
C ILE A 57 7.26 5.62 6.53
N LEU A 58 7.03 4.45 7.13
CA LEU A 58 7.25 3.15 6.48
C LEU A 58 6.32 2.97 5.28
N GLY A 59 5.06 3.41 5.38
CA GLY A 59 4.11 3.44 4.28
C GLY A 59 4.55 4.33 3.12
N ALA A 60 5.12 5.52 3.43
CA ALA A 60 5.68 6.42 2.42
C ALA A 60 6.87 5.78 1.70
N ILE A 61 7.81 5.16 2.43
CA ILE A 61 8.95 4.43 1.87
C ILE A 61 8.46 3.29 0.96
N PHE A 62 7.50 2.49 1.42
CA PHE A 62 6.88 1.45 0.60
C PHE A 62 6.24 2.03 -0.66
N GLY A 63 5.53 3.16 -0.55
CA GLY A 63 4.91 3.84 -1.69
C GLY A 63 5.93 4.28 -2.73
N ILE A 64 7.06 4.86 -2.31
CA ILE A 64 8.17 5.26 -3.18
C ILE A 64 8.77 4.03 -3.88
N CYS A 65 9.05 2.96 -3.14
CA CYS A 65 9.53 1.70 -3.72
C CYS A 65 8.53 1.13 -4.74
N SER A 66 7.24 1.19 -4.46
CA SER A 66 6.18 0.76 -5.38
C SER A 66 6.16 1.59 -6.65
N LEU A 67 6.32 2.92 -6.54
CA LEU A 67 6.41 3.83 -7.69
C LEU A 67 7.61 3.49 -8.57
N ILE A 68 8.79 3.34 -7.98
CA ILE A 68 10.03 2.97 -8.69
C ILE A 68 9.85 1.63 -9.39
N SER A 69 9.39 0.60 -8.67
CA SER A 69 9.19 -0.74 -9.22
C SER A 69 8.18 -0.78 -10.36
N ASN A 70 7.10 0.01 -10.31
CA ASN A 70 6.13 0.08 -11.40
C ASN A 70 6.63 0.89 -12.60
N THR A 71 7.60 1.77 -12.40
CA THR A 71 8.25 2.51 -13.48
C THR A 71 9.31 1.67 -14.19
N THR A 72 10.10 0.89 -13.45
CA THR A 72 11.21 0.08 -14.00
C THR A 72 10.76 -1.25 -14.59
N ALA A 73 9.74 -1.86 -14.00
CA ALA A 73 9.18 -3.14 -14.46
C ALA A 73 7.65 -3.02 -14.59
N PRO A 74 7.14 -2.43 -15.67
CA PRO A 74 5.72 -2.14 -15.83
C PRO A 74 4.90 -3.43 -16.04
N THR A 75 3.71 -3.47 -15.43
CA THR A 75 2.63 -4.43 -15.69
C THR A 75 1.46 -3.69 -16.34
N LEU A 76 0.39 -4.39 -16.71
CA LEU A 76 -0.78 -3.78 -17.36
C LEU A 76 -1.39 -2.62 -16.55
N LEU A 77 -1.36 -2.67 -15.23
CA LEU A 77 -1.90 -1.63 -14.35
C LEU A 77 -0.85 -0.60 -13.88
N SER A 78 0.41 -0.71 -14.33
CA SER A 78 1.47 0.19 -13.87
C SER A 78 1.27 1.66 -14.25
N PHE A 79 0.45 1.97 -15.26
CA PHE A 79 0.07 3.35 -15.58
C PHE A 79 -0.67 4.05 -14.43
N ALA A 80 -1.37 3.29 -13.57
CA ALA A 80 -2.05 3.81 -12.39
C ALA A 80 -1.10 4.08 -11.20
N PHE A 81 0.11 3.52 -11.22
CA PHE A 81 1.10 3.62 -10.15
C PHE A 81 2.32 4.47 -10.50
N SER A 82 2.59 4.68 -11.79
CA SER A 82 3.73 5.45 -12.24
C SER A 82 3.29 6.76 -12.89
N PRO A 83 3.79 7.90 -12.42
CA PRO A 83 3.49 9.20 -13.03
C PRO A 83 4.05 9.33 -14.44
N PHE A 84 5.10 8.56 -14.78
CA PHE A 84 5.75 8.59 -16.10
C PHE A 84 5.00 7.79 -17.17
N LEU A 85 4.19 6.83 -16.76
CA LEU A 85 3.39 5.95 -17.65
C LEU A 85 1.94 6.43 -17.79
N SER A 86 1.57 7.52 -17.09
CA SER A 86 0.22 8.04 -17.12
C SER A 86 -0.02 8.84 -18.43
N THR A 87 -1.05 8.47 -19.16
CA THR A 87 -1.44 9.09 -20.44
C THR A 87 -2.28 10.36 -20.28
N THR A 88 -2.61 10.76 -19.04
CA THR A 88 -3.57 11.84 -18.72
C THR A 88 -2.91 13.16 -18.28
N GLY A 89 -1.64 13.38 -18.56
CA GLY A 89 -0.93 14.61 -18.18
C GLY A 89 -0.83 14.79 -16.65
N LEU A 90 -0.82 16.05 -16.19
CA LEU A 90 -0.63 16.39 -14.76
C LEU A 90 -1.65 15.75 -13.81
N VAL A 91 -2.89 15.62 -14.25
CA VAL A 91 -3.95 14.98 -13.44
C VAL A 91 -3.64 13.50 -13.21
N GLY A 92 -3.14 12.81 -14.23
CA GLY A 92 -2.71 11.41 -14.11
C GLY A 92 -1.51 11.24 -13.18
N VAL A 93 -0.55 12.16 -13.20
CA VAL A 93 0.60 12.19 -12.30
C VAL A 93 0.14 12.26 -10.82
N VAL A 94 -0.74 13.21 -10.50
CA VAL A 94 -1.28 13.36 -9.14
C VAL A 94 -2.03 12.11 -8.68
N LYS A 95 -2.87 11.54 -9.55
CA LYS A 95 -3.59 10.30 -9.27
C LYS A 95 -2.65 9.11 -9.02
N ALA A 96 -1.60 8.97 -9.84
CA ALA A 96 -0.61 7.90 -9.68
C ALA A 96 0.20 8.04 -8.39
N ILE A 97 0.60 9.25 -8.00
CA ILE A 97 1.27 9.51 -6.72
C ILE A 97 0.34 9.19 -5.55
N TRP A 98 -0.93 9.59 -5.62
CA TRP A 98 -1.92 9.26 -4.59
C TRP A 98 -2.06 7.75 -4.41
N ILE A 99 -2.21 6.99 -5.49
CA ILE A 99 -2.35 5.54 -5.46
C ILE A 99 -1.06 4.87 -4.96
N SER A 100 0.11 5.32 -5.43
CA SER A 100 1.40 4.71 -5.05
C SER A 100 1.81 5.04 -3.63
N VAL A 101 1.67 6.28 -3.19
CA VAL A 101 2.20 6.75 -1.90
C VAL A 101 1.08 6.97 -0.89
N GLY A 102 0.01 7.71 -1.26
CA GLY A 102 -1.07 8.06 -0.34
C GLY A 102 -1.74 6.83 0.26
N CYS A 103 -2.14 5.86 -0.57
CA CYS A 103 -2.78 4.64 -0.08
C CYS A 103 -1.86 3.83 0.86
N ARG A 104 -0.54 3.84 0.63
CA ARG A 104 0.43 3.12 1.48
C ARG A 104 0.65 3.80 2.83
N ILE A 105 0.65 5.12 2.86
CA ILE A 105 0.67 5.87 4.12
C ILE A 105 -0.57 5.54 4.95
N MET A 106 -1.74 5.47 4.33
CA MET A 106 -2.99 5.14 5.01
C MET A 106 -2.97 3.76 5.66
N ILE A 107 -2.31 2.76 5.05
CA ILE A 107 -2.13 1.43 5.67
C ILE A 107 -1.44 1.56 7.02
N GLY A 108 -0.29 2.24 7.06
CA GLY A 108 0.49 2.41 8.28
C GLY A 108 -0.24 3.21 9.35
N VAL A 109 -0.89 4.31 8.96
CA VAL A 109 -1.65 5.18 9.87
C VAL A 109 -2.84 4.42 10.47
N ILE A 110 -3.68 3.81 9.65
CA ILE A 110 -4.88 3.09 10.10
C ILE A 110 -4.51 1.91 10.99
N SER A 111 -3.51 1.12 10.61
CA SER A 111 -3.05 -0.02 11.43
C SER A 111 -2.52 0.45 12.79
N GLY A 112 -1.75 1.53 12.83
CA GLY A 112 -1.24 2.08 14.08
C GLY A 112 -2.33 2.67 14.97
N TRP A 113 -3.30 3.39 14.40
CA TRP A 113 -4.45 3.92 15.14
C TRP A 113 -5.37 2.81 15.66
N LEU A 114 -5.63 1.78 14.86
CA LEU A 114 -6.44 0.64 15.26
C LEU A 114 -5.79 -0.11 16.43
N TRP A 115 -4.47 -0.30 16.39
CA TRP A 115 -3.72 -0.89 17.50
C TRP A 115 -3.85 -0.06 18.79
N ILE A 116 -3.72 1.26 18.72
CA ILE A 116 -3.90 2.15 19.88
C ILE A 116 -5.32 2.04 20.43
N LEU A 117 -6.32 1.97 19.55
CA LEU A 117 -7.72 1.81 19.94
C LEU A 117 -7.94 0.50 20.72
N PHE A 118 -7.45 -0.63 20.22
CA PHE A 118 -7.56 -1.91 20.93
C PHE A 118 -6.84 -1.92 22.28
N ARG A 119 -5.69 -1.25 22.35
CA ARG A 119 -4.96 -1.08 23.62
C ARG A 119 -5.78 -0.26 24.63
N LYS A 120 -6.45 0.79 24.19
CA LYS A 120 -7.35 1.59 25.05
C LYS A 120 -8.56 0.79 25.53
N LEU A 121 -9.11 -0.05 24.67
CA LEU A 121 -10.24 -0.93 24.99
C LEU A 121 -9.86 -2.14 25.86
N LYS A 122 -8.56 -2.28 26.22
CA LYS A 122 -8.03 -3.43 26.97
C LYS A 122 -8.41 -4.79 26.35
N ALA A 123 -8.54 -4.83 25.02
CA ALA A 123 -8.85 -6.05 24.28
C ALA A 123 -7.70 -7.06 24.37
N ASN A 124 -8.00 -8.34 24.15
CA ASN A 124 -6.99 -9.40 24.13
C ASN A 124 -5.93 -9.11 23.06
N SER A 125 -4.66 -9.09 23.49
CA SER A 125 -3.53 -8.69 22.63
C SER A 125 -3.39 -9.58 21.38
N TYR A 126 -3.61 -10.87 21.48
CA TYR A 126 -3.53 -11.80 20.34
C TYR A 126 -4.62 -11.52 19.31
N LEU A 127 -5.87 -11.35 19.77
CA LEU A 127 -6.99 -11.04 18.91
C LEU A 127 -6.79 -9.66 18.23
N SER A 128 -6.32 -8.68 18.99
CA SER A 128 -6.02 -7.33 18.47
C SER A 128 -4.94 -7.35 17.38
N LEU A 129 -3.90 -8.17 17.51
CA LEU A 129 -2.86 -8.35 16.49
C LEU A 129 -3.44 -8.95 15.20
N ILE A 130 -4.23 -10.03 15.33
CA ILE A 130 -4.85 -10.69 14.18
C ILE A 130 -5.78 -9.72 13.44
N ILE A 131 -6.66 -9.03 14.18
CA ILE A 131 -7.61 -8.08 13.58
C ILE A 131 -6.86 -6.90 12.93
N THR A 132 -5.85 -6.34 13.60
CA THR A 132 -5.07 -5.22 13.04
C THR A 132 -4.32 -5.65 11.78
N GLY A 133 -3.75 -6.84 11.74
CA GLY A 133 -3.09 -7.38 10.56
C GLY A 133 -4.07 -7.59 9.40
N PHE A 134 -5.22 -8.20 9.68
CA PHE A 134 -6.26 -8.44 8.69
C PHE A 134 -6.83 -7.12 8.14
N VAL A 135 -7.22 -6.20 9.01
CA VAL A 135 -7.75 -4.88 8.60
C VAL A 135 -6.70 -4.08 7.83
N GLY A 136 -5.45 -4.07 8.27
CA GLY A 136 -4.36 -3.39 7.54
C GLY A 136 -4.17 -3.94 6.13
N SER A 137 -4.26 -5.26 5.95
CA SER A 137 -4.22 -5.90 4.64
C SER A 137 -5.46 -5.55 3.80
N MET A 138 -6.66 -5.56 4.39
CA MET A 138 -7.89 -5.13 3.72
C MET A 138 -7.83 -3.66 3.30
N VAL A 139 -7.30 -2.78 4.14
CA VAL A 139 -7.08 -1.36 3.83
C VAL A 139 -6.18 -1.23 2.60
N ASN A 140 -5.08 -1.99 2.52
CA ASN A 140 -4.23 -1.99 1.32
C ASN A 140 -5.05 -2.29 0.06
N THR A 141 -5.80 -3.38 0.08
CA THR A 141 -6.59 -3.83 -1.07
C THR A 141 -7.68 -2.83 -1.43
N ILE A 142 -8.50 -2.45 -0.46
CA ILE A 142 -9.67 -1.57 -0.69
C ILE A 142 -9.23 -0.18 -1.16
N PHE A 143 -8.22 0.42 -0.51
CA PHE A 143 -7.76 1.77 -0.90
C PHE A 143 -7.09 1.77 -2.26
N VAL A 144 -6.24 0.80 -2.55
CA VAL A 144 -5.55 0.72 -3.84
C VAL A 144 -6.53 0.40 -4.97
N MET A 145 -7.27 -0.69 -4.84
CA MET A 145 -8.22 -1.11 -5.89
C MET A 145 -9.38 -0.14 -6.03
N GLY A 146 -9.91 0.37 -4.91
CA GLY A 146 -10.94 1.40 -4.91
C GLY A 146 -10.47 2.69 -5.59
N SER A 147 -9.24 3.13 -5.30
CA SER A 147 -8.67 4.32 -5.96
C SER A 147 -8.45 4.09 -7.46
N ILE A 148 -7.96 2.94 -7.88
CA ILE A 148 -7.83 2.60 -9.30
C ILE A 148 -9.20 2.64 -9.98
N TYR A 149 -10.20 2.00 -9.38
CA TYR A 149 -11.55 1.96 -9.92
C TYR A 149 -12.18 3.36 -10.03
N LEU A 150 -12.08 4.18 -8.97
CA LEU A 150 -12.68 5.52 -8.95
C LEU A 150 -11.95 6.51 -9.87
N LEU A 151 -10.62 6.46 -9.90
CA LEU A 151 -9.82 7.47 -10.60
C LEU A 151 -9.56 7.14 -12.06
N PHE A 152 -9.55 5.86 -12.43
CA PHE A 152 -9.20 5.38 -13.77
C PHE A 152 -10.30 4.58 -14.46
N ALA A 153 -11.46 4.31 -13.83
CA ALA A 153 -12.58 3.55 -14.42
C ALA A 153 -13.09 4.14 -15.72
N GLY A 154 -13.14 5.47 -15.83
CA GLY A 154 -13.56 6.17 -17.06
C GLY A 154 -12.62 5.90 -18.25
N GLN A 155 -11.33 5.80 -18.01
CA GLN A 155 -10.33 5.54 -19.05
C GLN A 155 -10.32 4.07 -19.52
N TYR A 156 -10.52 3.15 -18.57
CA TYR A 156 -10.67 1.73 -18.89
C TYR A 156 -11.93 1.46 -19.72
N ALA A 157 -13.05 2.11 -19.39
CA ALA A 157 -14.29 1.96 -20.14
C ALA A 157 -14.16 2.53 -21.57
N ALA A 158 -13.47 3.68 -21.72
CA ALA A 158 -13.24 4.31 -23.02
C ALA A 158 -12.24 3.55 -23.91
N ALA A 159 -11.26 2.85 -23.30
CA ALA A 159 -10.19 2.21 -24.05
C ALA A 159 -10.53 0.79 -24.56
N LYS A 160 -11.49 0.10 -23.97
CA LYS A 160 -11.75 -1.33 -24.27
C LYS A 160 -13.22 -1.77 -24.31
N ASP A 161 -14.21 -0.90 -24.29
CA ASP A 161 -15.64 -1.27 -24.19
C ASP A 161 -15.96 -2.23 -23.03
N VAL A 162 -15.14 -2.20 -21.97
CA VAL A 162 -15.29 -3.08 -20.82
C VAL A 162 -16.23 -2.41 -19.83
N ALA A 163 -17.40 -3.01 -19.62
CA ALA A 163 -18.34 -2.54 -18.61
C ALA A 163 -17.67 -2.40 -17.23
N ARG A 164 -18.00 -1.33 -16.48
CA ARG A 164 -17.47 -1.06 -15.13
C ARG A 164 -17.57 -2.27 -14.20
N THR A 165 -18.61 -3.08 -14.37
CA THR A 165 -18.83 -4.33 -13.62
C THR A 165 -17.79 -5.41 -13.93
N ALA A 166 -17.33 -5.53 -15.16
CA ALA A 166 -16.31 -6.51 -15.55
C ALA A 166 -14.93 -6.11 -15.02
N VAL A 167 -14.59 -4.81 -15.01
CA VAL A 167 -13.36 -4.30 -14.40
C VAL A 167 -13.35 -4.57 -12.89
N PHE A 168 -14.47 -4.34 -12.22
CA PHE A 168 -14.60 -4.62 -10.79
C PHE A 168 -14.49 -6.12 -10.50
N GLY A 169 -15.13 -6.97 -11.30
CA GLY A 169 -15.02 -8.43 -11.18
C GLY A 169 -13.61 -8.94 -11.40
N LEU A 170 -12.87 -8.37 -12.35
CA LEU A 170 -11.48 -8.72 -12.64
C LEU A 170 -10.54 -8.29 -11.50
N ILE A 171 -10.77 -7.12 -10.91
CA ILE A 171 -10.04 -6.61 -9.76
C ILE A 171 -10.29 -7.48 -8.52
N MET A 172 -11.55 -7.84 -8.26
CA MET A 172 -11.90 -8.71 -7.12
C MET A 172 -11.45 -10.15 -7.32
N GLY A 173 -11.51 -10.69 -8.54
CA GLY A 173 -11.03 -12.03 -8.86
C GLY A 173 -9.51 -12.21 -8.79
N THR A 174 -8.73 -11.13 -8.79
CA THR A 174 -7.27 -11.20 -8.60
C THR A 174 -6.84 -11.11 -7.13
N VAL A 175 -7.79 -10.93 -6.22
CA VAL A 175 -7.56 -10.75 -4.77
C VAL A 175 -7.88 -12.03 -3.99
N THR A 176 -8.65 -12.94 -4.59
CA THR A 176 -8.93 -14.30 -4.06
C THR A 176 -7.93 -15.31 -4.55
#